data_491f053cae0c365b8c11a10d95f64ebb
#
_entry.id   491f053cae0c365b8c11a10d95f64ebb
#
_cell.length_a   1.000
_cell.length_b   1.000
_cell.length_c   1.000
_cell.angle_alpha   90.00
_cell.angle_beta   90.00
_cell.angle_gamma   90.00
#
_symmetry.space_group_name_H-M   'P 1'
#
loop_
_entity.id
_entity.type
_entity.pdbx_description
1 polymer ?
#
loop_
_entity_poly.entity_id
_entity_poly.type
_entity_poly.pdbx_seq_one_letter_code
_entity_poly.pdbx_strand_id
1 'polypeptide(L)'
;MNTRILALGIVLIAIGVFGVMAFSFFLPGNTSLDAAENVANGYLTRFGNPDIAIDEIMEFELNYYVIYYEKSTGIGAFEMLIDKSTGNIFPEYGPNMMWNLKYGHGGMMGGWRTTPSTQMPISGSETKSMAQDYLNRAYPGTQAEEVHQFYGYYTIHITKDDSVFGMLSVNGYDGLVWYHSWHGAYIQSREIR
;
A
#
# COMPACT_ATOMS: atom_id res chain seq x y z
N MET A 1 13.32 -51.62 32.23
CA MET A 1 12.51 -50.55 31.61
C MET A 1 11.94 -51.13 30.33
N ASN A 2 10.63 -51.13 30.16
CA ASN A 2 9.96 -51.87 29.11
C ASN A 2 10.18 -51.19 27.76
N THR A 3 10.80 -51.83 26.79
CA THR A 3 11.14 -51.34 25.45
C THR A 3 9.93 -50.74 24.71
N ARG A 4 8.72 -51.23 25.00
CA ARG A 4 7.46 -50.72 24.44
C ARG A 4 7.10 -49.33 24.97
N ILE A 5 7.41 -49.01 26.23
CA ILE A 5 7.17 -47.69 26.84
C ILE A 5 8.17 -46.69 26.28
N LEU A 6 9.42 -47.11 26.04
CA LEU A 6 10.44 -46.24 25.44
C LEU A 6 10.09 -45.86 23.99
N ALA A 7 9.61 -46.87 23.20
CA ALA A 7 9.18 -46.63 21.82
C ALA A 7 7.98 -45.68 21.74
N LEU A 8 7.00 -45.82 22.65
CA LEU A 8 5.83 -44.93 22.69
C LEU A 8 6.21 -43.49 23.08
N GLY A 9 7.16 -43.34 24.02
CA GLY A 9 7.67 -42.02 24.41
C GLY A 9 8.41 -41.31 23.29
N ILE A 10 9.22 -41.98 22.48
CA ILE A 10 9.94 -41.44 21.35
C ILE A 10 8.97 -41.00 20.24
N VAL A 11 7.92 -41.78 19.97
CA VAL A 11 6.90 -41.44 18.97
C VAL A 11 6.11 -40.19 19.39
N LEU A 12 5.74 -40.06 20.66
CA LEU A 12 5.03 -38.88 21.16
C LEU A 12 5.90 -37.61 21.12
N ILE A 13 7.22 -37.74 21.42
CA ILE A 13 8.15 -36.61 21.31
C ILE A 13 8.32 -36.20 19.83
N ALA A 14 8.46 -37.18 18.91
CA ALA A 14 8.58 -36.90 17.49
C ALA A 14 7.32 -36.22 16.93
N ILE A 15 6.13 -36.67 17.30
CA ILE A 15 4.86 -36.02 16.91
C ILE A 15 4.75 -34.64 17.51
N GLY A 16 5.16 -34.42 18.76
CA GLY A 16 5.16 -33.12 19.42
C GLY A 16 6.10 -32.13 18.73
N VAL A 17 7.34 -32.54 18.41
CA VAL A 17 8.32 -31.68 17.71
C VAL A 17 7.88 -31.40 16.27
N PHE A 18 7.35 -32.40 15.55
CA PHE A 18 6.84 -32.19 14.19
C PHE A 18 5.57 -31.32 14.19
N GLY A 19 4.69 -31.50 15.18
CA GLY A 19 3.49 -30.64 15.34
C GLY A 19 3.84 -29.20 15.64
N VAL A 20 4.82 -28.94 16.50
CA VAL A 20 5.30 -27.58 16.80
C VAL A 20 5.99 -26.96 15.59
N MET A 21 6.82 -27.69 14.86
CA MET A 21 7.45 -27.20 13.62
C MET A 21 6.42 -26.93 12.52
N ALA A 22 5.45 -27.84 12.31
CA ALA A 22 4.39 -27.65 11.33
C ALA A 22 3.49 -26.48 11.71
N PHE A 23 3.17 -26.32 13.01
CA PHE A 23 2.36 -25.19 13.49
C PHE A 23 3.10 -23.84 13.35
N SER A 24 4.41 -23.81 13.52
CA SER A 24 5.22 -22.60 13.29
C SER A 24 5.27 -22.21 11.81
N PHE A 25 5.14 -23.16 10.87
CA PHE A 25 5.02 -22.90 9.44
C PHE A 25 3.61 -22.42 9.02
N PHE A 26 2.59 -22.67 9.86
CA PHE A 26 1.21 -22.27 9.60
C PHE A 26 0.73 -21.08 10.46
N LEU A 27 1.56 -20.56 11.36
CA LEU A 27 1.27 -19.26 11.95
C LEU A 27 1.45 -18.22 10.83
N PRO A 28 0.44 -17.40 10.52
CA PRO A 28 0.64 -16.26 9.65
C PRO A 28 1.66 -15.37 10.38
N GLY A 29 2.93 -15.50 9.99
CA GLY A 29 3.97 -14.58 10.40
C GLY A 29 3.60 -13.22 9.81
N ASN A 30 3.76 -12.15 10.58
CA ASN A 30 3.74 -10.81 10.03
C ASN A 30 4.52 -10.83 8.71
N THR A 31 3.84 -10.53 7.62
CA THR A 31 4.46 -10.47 6.29
C THR A 31 5.63 -9.49 6.41
N SER A 32 6.84 -9.90 6.02
CA SER A 32 7.98 -8.96 6.01
C SER A 32 7.87 -8.01 4.82
N LEU A 33 8.61 -6.90 4.85
CA LEU A 33 8.68 -5.98 3.71
C LEU A 33 9.12 -6.70 2.42
N ASP A 34 10.06 -7.65 2.51
CA ASP A 34 10.47 -8.50 1.36
C ASP A 34 9.32 -9.38 0.85
N ALA A 35 8.53 -9.95 1.75
CA ALA A 35 7.37 -10.74 1.37
C ALA A 35 6.27 -9.86 0.75
N ALA A 36 6.06 -8.64 1.24
CA ALA A 36 5.15 -7.67 0.64
C ALA A 36 5.61 -7.27 -0.78
N GLU A 37 6.90 -7.06 -0.99
CA GLU A 37 7.47 -6.78 -2.31
C GLU A 37 7.25 -7.96 -3.28
N ASN A 38 7.43 -9.20 -2.83
CA ASN A 38 7.14 -10.38 -3.64
C ASN A 38 5.65 -10.48 -4.01
N VAL A 39 4.74 -10.16 -3.10
CA VAL A 39 3.28 -10.09 -3.37
C VAL A 39 2.98 -9.01 -4.41
N ALA A 40 3.56 -7.81 -4.25
CA ALA A 40 3.39 -6.69 -5.17
C ALA A 40 3.91 -7.01 -6.58
N ASN A 41 5.09 -7.64 -6.71
CA ASN A 41 5.65 -8.10 -7.98
C ASN A 41 4.79 -9.22 -8.60
N GLY A 42 4.29 -10.14 -7.79
CA GLY A 42 3.34 -11.17 -8.23
C GLY A 42 2.03 -10.58 -8.77
N TYR A 43 1.57 -9.46 -8.19
CA TYR A 43 0.42 -8.72 -8.72
C TYR A 43 0.73 -8.13 -10.11
N LEU A 44 1.88 -7.47 -10.30
CA LEU A 44 2.30 -6.93 -11.61
C LEU A 44 2.34 -8.00 -12.70
N THR A 45 2.87 -9.17 -12.37
CA THR A 45 2.92 -10.30 -13.31
C THR A 45 1.53 -10.72 -13.78
N ARG A 46 0.55 -10.76 -12.86
CA ARG A 46 -0.85 -11.08 -13.20
C ARG A 46 -1.58 -9.94 -13.90
N PHE A 47 -1.25 -8.69 -13.55
CA PHE A 47 -1.81 -7.50 -14.18
C PHE A 47 -1.40 -7.41 -15.67
N GLY A 48 -0.17 -7.86 -16.00
CA GLY A 48 0.27 -8.11 -17.38
C GLY A 48 0.55 -6.86 -18.21
N ASN A 49 0.64 -5.68 -17.60
CA ASN A 49 1.01 -4.45 -18.30
C ASN A 49 2.49 -4.13 -18.07
N PRO A 50 3.39 -4.27 -19.08
CA PRO A 50 4.83 -4.04 -18.92
C PRO A 50 5.20 -2.58 -18.65
N ASP A 51 4.28 -1.63 -18.86
CA ASP A 51 4.49 -0.21 -18.57
C ASP A 51 4.35 0.12 -17.08
N ILE A 52 3.72 -0.75 -16.28
CA ILE A 52 3.54 -0.54 -14.84
C ILE A 52 4.73 -1.10 -14.06
N ALA A 53 5.16 -0.33 -13.05
CA ALA A 53 6.19 -0.75 -12.10
C ALA A 53 5.84 -0.28 -10.68
N ILE A 54 6.53 -0.82 -9.68
CA ILE A 54 6.42 -0.37 -8.28
C ILE A 54 7.29 0.89 -8.13
N ASP A 55 6.74 1.92 -7.49
CA ASP A 55 7.44 3.14 -7.09
C ASP A 55 8.02 2.97 -5.68
N GLU A 56 7.13 2.74 -4.73
CA GLU A 56 7.44 2.62 -3.31
C GLU A 56 6.57 1.57 -2.63
N ILE A 57 7.11 0.98 -1.56
CA ILE A 57 6.36 0.13 -0.61
C ILE A 57 6.58 0.70 0.78
N MET A 58 5.49 1.07 1.46
CA MET A 58 5.49 1.53 2.84
C MET A 58 4.86 0.49 3.76
N GLU A 59 5.49 0.26 4.90
CA GLU A 59 4.95 -0.57 5.97
C GLU A 59 4.29 0.30 7.03
N PHE A 60 3.01 0.06 7.26
CA PHE A 60 2.25 0.63 8.36
C PHE A 60 1.86 -0.46 9.37
N GLU A 61 1.33 -0.04 10.50
CA GLU A 61 0.88 -0.95 11.56
C GLU A 61 -0.16 -1.97 11.04
N LEU A 62 -1.13 -1.52 10.23
CA LEU A 62 -2.27 -2.35 9.79
C LEU A 62 -2.07 -3.01 8.42
N ASN A 63 -1.23 -2.44 7.55
CA ASN A 63 -1.05 -2.92 6.18
C ASN A 63 0.31 -2.50 5.59
N TYR A 64 0.65 -3.10 4.44
CA TYR A 64 1.61 -2.50 3.53
C TYR A 64 0.85 -1.71 2.48
N TYR A 65 1.34 -0.53 2.15
CA TYR A 65 0.84 0.33 1.09
C TYR A 65 1.85 0.33 -0.06
N VAL A 66 1.35 0.20 -1.30
CA VAL A 66 2.19 0.07 -2.50
C VAL A 66 1.74 1.07 -3.54
N ILE A 67 2.65 1.92 -3.98
CA ILE A 67 2.45 2.83 -5.12
C ILE A 67 2.95 2.15 -6.39
N TYR A 68 2.10 2.12 -7.41
CA TYR A 68 2.46 1.72 -8.77
C TYR A 68 2.42 2.92 -9.69
N TYR A 69 3.36 2.99 -10.64
CA TYR A 69 3.44 4.08 -11.62
C TYR A 69 3.60 3.57 -13.04
N GLU A 70 3.30 4.42 -14.01
CA GLU A 70 3.57 4.18 -15.43
C GLU A 70 4.98 4.63 -15.78
N LYS A 71 5.80 3.72 -16.29
CA LYS A 71 7.17 4.01 -16.72
C LYS A 71 7.23 5.01 -17.87
N SER A 72 6.25 4.99 -18.75
CA SER A 72 6.19 5.86 -19.94
C SER A 72 5.87 7.31 -19.60
N THR A 73 5.09 7.57 -18.53
CA THR A 73 4.64 8.91 -18.15
C THR A 73 5.27 9.40 -16.86
N GLY A 74 5.74 8.49 -16.00
CA GLY A 74 6.19 8.79 -14.65
C GLY A 74 5.04 9.08 -13.66
N ILE A 75 3.78 8.94 -14.10
CA ILE A 75 2.58 9.22 -13.29
C ILE A 75 2.18 7.98 -12.52
N GLY A 76 1.72 8.16 -11.29
CA GLY A 76 1.13 7.11 -10.47
C GLY A 76 -0.05 6.45 -11.20
N ALA A 77 0.00 5.13 -11.30
CA ALA A 77 -1.05 4.34 -11.92
C ALA A 77 -2.18 4.07 -10.94
N PHE A 78 -1.85 3.40 -9.85
CA PHE A 78 -2.82 3.05 -8.78
C PHE A 78 -2.07 2.69 -7.48
N GLU A 79 -2.84 2.58 -6.42
CA GLU A 79 -2.39 2.30 -5.07
C GLU A 79 -3.02 1.00 -4.57
N MET A 80 -2.24 0.15 -3.90
CA MET A 80 -2.71 -1.14 -3.39
C MET A 80 -2.35 -1.29 -1.91
N LEU A 81 -3.17 -2.04 -1.19
CA LEU A 81 -2.90 -2.48 0.17
C LEU A 81 -2.61 -3.98 0.19
N ILE A 82 -1.67 -4.38 1.07
CA ILE A 82 -1.41 -5.78 1.37
C ILE A 82 -1.72 -5.98 2.85
N ASP A 83 -2.66 -6.86 3.15
CA ASP A 83 -3.02 -7.23 4.51
C ASP A 83 -1.88 -8.01 5.18
N LYS A 84 -1.42 -7.55 6.34
CA LYS A 84 -0.27 -8.12 7.04
C LYS A 84 -0.51 -9.52 7.59
N SER A 85 -1.75 -9.88 7.84
CA SER A 85 -2.11 -11.19 8.42
C SER A 85 -2.29 -12.27 7.36
N THR A 86 -2.82 -11.90 6.19
CA THR A 86 -3.18 -12.85 5.13
C THR A 86 -2.25 -12.80 3.92
N GLY A 87 -1.52 -11.68 3.72
CA GLY A 87 -0.77 -11.39 2.50
C GLY A 87 -1.63 -11.10 1.27
N ASN A 88 -2.94 -10.92 1.44
CA ASN A 88 -3.83 -10.58 0.33
C ASN A 88 -3.58 -9.14 -0.12
N ILE A 89 -3.50 -8.94 -1.45
CA ILE A 89 -3.37 -7.63 -2.08
C ILE A 89 -4.70 -7.20 -2.68
N PHE A 90 -5.10 -5.95 -2.44
CA PHE A 90 -6.34 -5.36 -2.92
C PHE A 90 -6.18 -3.84 -3.15
N PRO A 91 -7.05 -3.21 -4.00
CA PRO A 91 -6.99 -1.78 -4.24
C PRO A 91 -7.15 -0.97 -2.95
N GLU A 92 -6.37 0.11 -2.82
CA GLU A 92 -6.55 1.04 -1.73
C GLU A 92 -7.92 1.70 -1.78
N TYR A 93 -8.50 1.97 -0.60
CA TYR A 93 -9.83 2.56 -0.45
C TYR A 93 -9.86 4.05 -0.85
N GLY A 94 -11.06 4.59 -0.97
CA GLY A 94 -11.29 6.03 -1.12
C GLY A 94 -10.73 6.60 -2.43
N PRO A 95 -9.75 7.52 -2.40
CA PRO A 95 -9.27 8.27 -3.57
C PRO A 95 -8.86 7.40 -4.75
N ASN A 96 -8.06 6.37 -4.52
CA ASN A 96 -7.62 5.45 -5.56
C ASN A 96 -8.79 4.78 -6.29
N MET A 97 -9.82 4.36 -5.57
CA MET A 97 -11.00 3.74 -6.19
C MET A 97 -11.96 4.76 -6.81
N MET A 98 -12.14 5.93 -6.18
CA MET A 98 -13.20 6.88 -6.52
C MET A 98 -12.74 8.01 -7.46
N TRP A 99 -11.50 8.47 -7.31
CA TRP A 99 -10.96 9.61 -8.04
C TRP A 99 -10.00 9.25 -9.16
N ASN A 100 -9.47 8.01 -9.17
CA ASN A 100 -8.57 7.55 -10.22
C ASN A 100 -9.34 7.35 -11.52
N LEU A 101 -9.14 8.24 -12.46
CA LEU A 101 -9.86 8.28 -13.73
C LEU A 101 -9.46 7.16 -14.71
N LYS A 102 -8.25 6.59 -14.55
CA LYS A 102 -7.73 5.57 -15.47
C LYS A 102 -7.82 4.17 -14.92
N TYR A 103 -7.46 3.99 -13.65
CA TYR A 103 -7.33 2.69 -12.98
C TYR A 103 -8.34 2.47 -11.85
N GLY A 104 -9.14 3.48 -11.49
CA GLY A 104 -10.17 3.36 -10.47
C GLY A 104 -11.41 2.60 -10.93
N HIS A 105 -12.42 2.56 -10.08
CA HIS A 105 -13.64 1.80 -10.31
C HIS A 105 -14.33 2.14 -11.65
N GLY A 106 -14.36 3.42 -12.01
CA GLY A 106 -14.91 3.87 -13.31
C GLY A 106 -14.09 3.42 -14.52
N GLY A 107 -12.77 3.40 -14.41
CA GLY A 107 -11.84 2.96 -15.46
C GLY A 107 -11.91 1.44 -15.68
N MET A 108 -11.95 0.66 -14.60
CA MET A 108 -12.06 -0.82 -14.65
C MET A 108 -13.39 -1.33 -15.23
N MET A 109 -14.47 -0.55 -15.13
CA MET A 109 -15.79 -0.88 -15.70
C MET A 109 -15.92 -0.56 -17.20
N GLY A 110 -14.81 -0.24 -17.89
CA GLY A 110 -14.79 -0.01 -19.34
C GLY A 110 -15.45 1.31 -19.77
N GLY A 111 -15.58 2.28 -18.85
CA GLY A 111 -16.28 3.54 -19.09
C GLY A 111 -15.51 4.58 -19.92
N TRP A 112 -14.21 4.45 -20.11
CA TRP A 112 -13.41 5.47 -20.78
C TRP A 112 -12.98 5.03 -22.18
N ARG A 113 -13.57 5.65 -23.19
CA ARG A 113 -13.15 5.51 -24.61
C ARG A 113 -11.90 6.33 -24.95
N THR A 114 -11.41 7.17 -24.03
CA THR A 114 -10.24 8.03 -24.21
C THR A 114 -9.35 7.94 -22.97
N THR A 115 -8.04 7.96 -23.14
CA THR A 115 -7.08 8.08 -22.02
C THR A 115 -7.34 9.40 -21.30
N PRO A 116 -7.56 9.40 -19.97
CA PRO A 116 -7.73 10.62 -19.20
C PRO A 116 -6.53 11.55 -19.36
N SER A 117 -6.78 12.87 -19.29
CA SER A 117 -5.70 13.85 -19.29
C SER A 117 -4.78 13.63 -18.09
N THR A 118 -3.49 13.76 -18.31
CA THR A 118 -2.48 13.81 -17.24
C THR A 118 -2.44 15.17 -16.56
N GLN A 119 -3.04 16.20 -17.20
CA GLN A 119 -3.09 17.56 -16.68
C GLN A 119 -4.40 17.79 -15.95
N MET A 120 -4.30 18.09 -14.67
CA MET A 120 -5.41 18.48 -13.81
C MET A 120 -5.48 19.99 -13.63
N PRO A 121 -6.67 20.56 -13.39
CA PRO A 121 -6.82 22.03 -13.15
C PRO A 121 -5.99 22.52 -11.96
N ILE A 122 -5.87 21.70 -10.89
CA ILE A 122 -5.10 22.01 -9.68
C ILE A 122 -3.73 21.36 -9.84
N SER A 123 -2.67 22.13 -9.72
CA SER A 123 -1.29 21.64 -9.81
C SER A 123 -0.82 20.94 -8.53
N GLY A 124 0.27 20.16 -8.63
CA GLY A 124 0.87 19.50 -7.44
C GLY A 124 1.32 20.50 -6.36
N SER A 125 1.78 21.68 -6.74
CA SER A 125 2.17 22.73 -5.77
C SER A 125 0.95 23.34 -5.07
N GLU A 126 -0.15 23.53 -5.77
CA GLU A 126 -1.41 24.00 -5.17
C GLU A 126 -2.00 22.95 -4.25
N THR A 127 -1.98 21.67 -4.66
CA THR A 127 -2.45 20.56 -3.79
C THR A 127 -1.61 20.43 -2.52
N LYS A 128 -0.30 20.60 -2.59
CA LYS A 128 0.58 20.64 -1.41
C LYS A 128 0.18 21.75 -0.44
N SER A 129 -0.15 22.94 -0.96
CA SER A 129 -0.63 24.06 -0.14
C SER A 129 -1.99 23.76 0.50
N MET A 130 -2.93 23.20 -0.27
CA MET A 130 -4.26 22.81 0.24
C MET A 130 -4.14 21.71 1.33
N ALA A 131 -3.27 20.74 1.12
CA ALA A 131 -2.94 19.72 2.10
C ALA A 131 -2.40 20.34 3.39
N GLN A 132 -1.44 21.26 3.28
CA GLN A 132 -0.87 21.93 4.44
C GLN A 132 -1.90 22.77 5.20
N ASP A 133 -2.79 23.48 4.51
CA ASP A 133 -3.89 24.23 5.13
C ASP A 133 -4.86 23.29 5.90
N TYR A 134 -5.12 22.11 5.37
CA TYR A 134 -5.89 21.09 6.06
C TYR A 134 -5.15 20.58 7.32
N LEU A 135 -3.86 20.24 7.18
CA LEU A 135 -3.01 19.72 8.25
C LEU A 135 -2.86 20.73 9.40
N ASN A 136 -2.69 22.01 9.10
CA ASN A 136 -2.59 23.05 10.12
C ASN A 136 -3.81 23.12 11.05
N ARG A 137 -4.99 22.72 10.54
CA ARG A 137 -6.24 22.70 11.30
C ARG A 137 -6.51 21.36 11.98
N ALA A 138 -6.25 20.25 11.28
CA ALA A 138 -6.64 18.90 11.73
C ALA A 138 -5.52 18.19 12.50
N TYR A 139 -4.25 18.42 12.11
CA TYR A 139 -3.06 17.75 12.65
C TYR A 139 -1.92 18.76 12.85
N PRO A 140 -2.02 19.69 13.82
CA PRO A 140 -1.00 20.72 14.04
C PRO A 140 0.40 20.14 14.26
N GLY A 141 1.40 20.77 13.63
CA GLY A 141 2.80 20.33 13.72
C GLY A 141 3.20 19.26 12.71
N THR A 142 2.31 18.91 11.77
CA THR A 142 2.63 18.06 10.62
C THR A 142 2.88 18.89 9.37
N GLN A 143 3.58 18.30 8.39
CA GLN A 143 3.92 18.93 7.13
C GLN A 143 3.51 18.05 5.95
N ALA A 144 3.03 18.67 4.88
CA ALA A 144 2.81 18.02 3.59
C ALA A 144 4.16 17.99 2.84
N GLU A 145 4.63 16.80 2.46
CA GLU A 145 5.96 16.64 1.88
C GLU A 145 5.90 16.15 0.43
N GLU A 146 6.12 14.89 0.20
CA GLU A 146 6.19 14.29 -1.11
C GLU A 146 4.81 14.20 -1.77
N VAL A 147 4.75 14.58 -3.06
CA VAL A 147 3.50 14.64 -3.84
C VAL A 147 3.57 13.67 -4.99
N HIS A 148 2.80 12.61 -4.94
CA HIS A 148 2.64 11.65 -6.03
C HIS A 148 1.41 12.00 -6.85
N GLN A 149 1.61 12.29 -8.15
CA GLN A 149 0.51 12.58 -9.06
C GLN A 149 -0.08 11.29 -9.62
N PHE A 150 -1.41 11.17 -9.55
CA PHE A 150 -2.20 10.14 -10.20
C PHE A 150 -3.16 10.74 -11.23
N TYR A 151 -3.90 9.89 -11.94
CA TYR A 151 -4.93 10.32 -12.87
C TYR A 151 -6.19 10.77 -12.11
N GLY A 152 -6.31 12.06 -11.85
CA GLY A 152 -7.46 12.68 -11.18
C GLY A 152 -7.21 13.17 -9.76
N TYR A 153 -6.10 12.80 -9.12
CA TYR A 153 -5.78 13.19 -7.76
C TYR A 153 -4.27 13.16 -7.50
N TYR A 154 -3.89 13.61 -6.31
CA TYR A 154 -2.54 13.53 -5.79
C TYR A 154 -2.57 12.85 -4.43
N THR A 155 -1.63 11.96 -4.15
CA THR A 155 -1.35 11.45 -2.80
C THR A 155 -0.12 12.14 -2.25
N ILE A 156 -0.16 12.51 -0.97
CA ILE A 156 0.83 13.34 -0.32
C ILE A 156 1.25 12.68 0.99
N HIS A 157 2.56 12.49 1.16
CA HIS A 157 3.12 12.05 2.42
C HIS A 157 3.05 13.16 3.46
N ILE A 158 2.63 12.82 4.66
CA ILE A 158 2.58 13.71 5.80
C ILE A 158 3.74 13.35 6.72
N THR A 159 4.54 14.34 7.11
CA THR A 159 5.63 14.14 8.05
C THR A 159 5.39 14.88 9.35
N LYS A 160 6.00 14.38 10.41
CA LYS A 160 6.11 15.01 11.71
C LYS A 160 7.44 14.61 12.34
N ASP A 161 8.21 15.59 12.81
CA ASP A 161 9.51 15.37 13.44
C ASP A 161 10.44 14.48 12.58
N ASP A 162 10.54 14.81 11.27
CA ASP A 162 11.33 14.12 10.23
C ASP A 162 10.93 12.64 9.98
N SER A 163 9.77 12.22 10.44
CA SER A 163 9.24 10.88 10.21
C SER A 163 7.89 10.93 9.50
N VAL A 164 7.57 9.92 8.70
CA VAL A 164 6.23 9.80 8.10
C VAL A 164 5.21 9.65 9.22
N PHE A 165 4.21 10.51 9.19
CA PHE A 165 3.08 10.52 10.12
C PHE A 165 1.85 9.82 9.55
N GLY A 166 1.67 9.92 8.23
CA GLY A 166 0.54 9.35 7.52
C GLY A 166 0.46 9.84 6.09
N MET A 167 -0.70 9.69 5.49
CA MET A 167 -0.95 10.06 4.10
C MET A 167 -2.30 10.74 3.95
N LEU A 168 -2.42 11.57 2.93
CA LEU A 168 -3.69 12.12 2.47
C LEU A 168 -3.70 12.26 0.95
N SER A 169 -4.87 12.30 0.36
CA SER A 169 -5.03 12.63 -1.05
C SER A 169 -5.80 13.92 -1.24
N VAL A 170 -5.49 14.61 -2.36
CA VAL A 170 -6.21 15.82 -2.81
C VAL A 170 -6.73 15.58 -4.21
N ASN A 171 -8.03 15.78 -4.41
CA ASN A 171 -8.64 15.70 -5.73
C ASN A 171 -8.13 16.83 -6.63
N GLY A 172 -7.61 16.47 -7.80
CA GLY A 172 -6.99 17.42 -8.73
C GLY A 172 -7.97 18.35 -9.49
N TYR A 173 -9.28 18.20 -9.30
CA TYR A 173 -10.33 18.98 -9.96
C TYR A 173 -11.06 19.93 -9.01
N ASP A 174 -11.37 19.49 -7.79
CA ASP A 174 -12.16 20.27 -6.83
C ASP A 174 -11.41 20.57 -5.52
N GLY A 175 -10.22 20.03 -5.33
CA GLY A 175 -9.38 20.27 -4.15
C GLY A 175 -9.86 19.58 -2.87
N LEU A 176 -10.80 18.62 -2.97
CA LEU A 176 -11.26 17.88 -1.81
C LEU A 176 -10.10 17.07 -1.20
N VAL A 177 -9.89 17.23 0.10
CA VAL A 177 -8.84 16.53 0.86
C VAL A 177 -9.42 15.31 1.55
N TRP A 178 -8.72 14.18 1.44
CA TRP A 178 -9.09 12.92 2.10
C TRP A 178 -7.89 12.33 2.83
N TYR A 179 -7.94 12.33 4.17
CA TYR A 179 -6.92 11.72 5.02
C TYR A 179 -7.08 10.18 5.03
N HIS A 180 -5.98 9.45 4.91
CA HIS A 180 -5.96 7.98 4.90
C HIS A 180 -5.92 7.43 6.33
N SER A 181 -7.08 7.20 6.94
CA SER A 181 -7.18 6.77 8.35
C SER A 181 -7.00 5.26 8.56
N TRP A 182 -6.76 4.48 7.51
CA TRP A 182 -6.76 3.01 7.53
C TRP A 182 -5.38 2.37 7.60
N HIS A 183 -4.30 3.15 7.68
CA HIS A 183 -2.93 2.60 7.70
C HIS A 183 -2.43 2.27 9.11
N GLY A 184 -2.81 3.04 10.13
CA GLY A 184 -2.18 3.02 11.44
C GLY A 184 -0.84 3.77 11.46
N ALA A 185 0.02 3.47 12.43
CA ALA A 185 1.33 4.11 12.54
C ALA A 185 2.30 3.63 11.45
N TYR A 186 3.12 4.55 10.93
CA TYR A 186 4.20 4.23 9.99
C TYR A 186 5.33 3.45 10.69
N ILE A 187 5.91 2.49 9.98
CA ILE A 187 7.03 1.67 10.48
C ILE A 187 8.28 1.91 9.65
N GLN A 188 8.22 1.71 8.33
CA GLN A 188 9.34 1.88 7.40
C GLN A 188 8.86 1.95 5.95
N SER A 189 9.74 2.35 5.03
CA SER A 189 9.48 2.27 3.60
C SER A 189 10.69 1.79 2.80
N ARG A 190 10.43 1.45 1.54
CA ARG A 190 11.43 1.08 0.55
C ARG A 190 11.08 1.71 -0.78
N GLU A 191 11.94 2.62 -1.23
CA GLU A 191 11.96 3.10 -2.59
C GLU A 191 12.42 1.99 -3.53
N ILE A 192 11.71 1.78 -4.66
CA ILE A 192 12.01 0.76 -5.66
C ILE A 192 12.44 1.42 -6.98
N ARG A 193 11.88 2.63 -7.28
CA ARG A 193 12.16 3.41 -8.47
C ARG A 193 13.55 4.02 -8.47
#